data_8c3b8e7b50c9b8fcfe3c28b57be598c2
#
_entry.id   8c3b8e7b50c9b8fcfe3c28b57be598c2
#
_cell.length_a   1.000
_cell.length_b   1.000
_cell.length_c   1.000
_cell.angle_alpha   90.00
_cell.angle_beta   90.00
_cell.angle_gamma   90.00
#
_symmetry.space_group_name_H-M   'P 1'
#
loop_
_entity.id
_entity.type
_entity.pdbx_description
1 polymer ?
#
loop_
_entity_poly.entity_id
_entity_poly.type
_entity_poly.pdbx_seq_one_letter_code
_entity_poly.pdbx_strand_id
1 'polypeptide(L)'
;MAFPVATGYTNLPNGNFSPVIYSKKVQKAFRKSSVVEDITNTDYAGEIANMGDSVKIIKEPDITINTYARGTTLATQDLADVDFTMVVDQANYFQFSLDDIEEAHSHVSFMDLATDRAGYKLRDAFDQDVLGYMSGYSWNGSAWVARTAAAGTKADTAAGNDELLAANKLNAGAFSGTAGNSIPVVAGGGTGALTSPLAVLNRMARLMDAANVDTDGRWVVVDPVFKEILMDEDAKLVNADFGGEGEVRNGRLPGTIRGFRVYQSNNLPYKGTGAGTTASAGSTTNFGVIVAGHDSSAAVADQIAKTESFRSPDTFADIVRGMQLYGRKILRPEGIITANYNAA
;
A
#
# COMPACT_ATOMS: atom_id res chain seq x y z
N MET A 1 6.10 -39.23 -18.99
CA MET A 1 6.23 -39.03 -20.45
C MET A 1 6.67 -40.36 -21.04
N ALA A 2 5.86 -40.92 -21.92
CA ALA A 2 6.30 -42.08 -22.69
C ALA A 2 7.31 -41.59 -23.72
N PHE A 3 8.45 -42.27 -23.85
CA PHE A 3 9.39 -42.02 -24.93
C PHE A 3 8.71 -42.31 -26.28
N PRO A 4 8.97 -41.51 -27.32
CA PRO A 4 8.42 -41.81 -28.63
C PRO A 4 8.92 -43.20 -29.11
N VAL A 5 7.97 -44.03 -29.49
CA VAL A 5 8.20 -45.43 -29.86
C VAL A 5 8.10 -45.51 -31.39
N ALA A 6 9.02 -46.22 -32.03
CA ALA A 6 8.98 -46.44 -33.48
C ALA A 6 7.75 -47.23 -33.86
N THR A 7 7.21 -46.96 -35.06
CA THR A 7 6.02 -47.62 -35.58
C THR A 7 6.22 -49.14 -35.66
N GLY A 8 5.34 -49.88 -34.97
CA GLY A 8 5.41 -51.36 -34.92
C GLY A 8 6.10 -51.92 -33.69
N TYR A 9 6.60 -51.09 -32.76
CA TYR A 9 7.20 -51.55 -31.50
C TYR A 9 6.11 -51.65 -30.41
N THR A 10 5.73 -52.85 -30.03
CA THR A 10 4.64 -53.14 -29.10
C THR A 10 5.07 -53.74 -27.77
N ASN A 11 6.38 -53.69 -27.46
CA ASN A 11 6.90 -54.24 -26.21
C ASN A 11 6.58 -53.27 -25.05
N LEU A 12 5.86 -53.76 -24.06
CA LEU A 12 5.42 -53.18 -22.84
C LEU A 12 4.30 -52.12 -22.98
N PRO A 13 3.23 -52.25 -22.20
CA PRO A 13 2.18 -51.25 -22.15
C PRO A 13 2.72 -49.92 -21.66
N ASN A 14 2.33 -48.86 -22.36
CA ASN A 14 2.77 -47.51 -22.13
C ASN A 14 2.64 -47.06 -20.66
N GLY A 15 3.74 -47.06 -19.93
CA GLY A 15 3.90 -46.24 -18.75
C GLY A 15 3.20 -46.63 -17.45
N ASN A 16 2.36 -47.71 -17.41
CA ASN A 16 1.67 -48.09 -16.18
C ASN A 16 2.60 -48.61 -15.05
N PHE A 17 3.81 -48.96 -15.38
CA PHE A 17 4.82 -49.42 -14.40
C PHE A 17 5.95 -48.43 -14.18
N SER A 18 5.94 -47.28 -14.81
CA SER A 18 6.92 -46.23 -14.53
C SER A 18 6.56 -45.51 -13.25
N PRO A 19 7.30 -45.62 -12.16
CA PRO A 19 7.00 -44.94 -10.92
C PRO A 19 7.13 -43.41 -11.14
N VAL A 20 6.11 -42.67 -10.76
CA VAL A 20 6.18 -41.20 -10.72
C VAL A 20 6.94 -40.81 -9.47
N ILE A 21 8.11 -40.24 -9.61
CA ILE A 21 8.91 -39.73 -8.50
C ILE A 21 8.50 -38.28 -8.24
N TYR A 22 7.91 -38.03 -7.09
CA TYR A 22 7.59 -36.68 -6.64
C TYR A 22 8.82 -36.00 -6.03
N SER A 23 9.05 -34.75 -6.40
CA SER A 23 10.11 -33.95 -5.79
C SER A 23 9.77 -33.62 -4.33
N LYS A 24 10.72 -33.83 -3.42
CA LYS A 24 10.60 -33.36 -2.03
C LYS A 24 10.76 -31.84 -1.90
N LYS A 25 11.26 -31.17 -2.96
CA LYS A 25 11.35 -29.71 -2.99
C LYS A 25 10.02 -29.10 -3.43
N VAL A 26 9.43 -28.29 -2.56
CA VAL A 26 8.25 -27.48 -2.87
C VAL A 26 8.70 -26.16 -3.46
N GLN A 27 8.12 -25.80 -4.60
CA GLN A 27 8.35 -24.49 -5.20
C GLN A 27 7.53 -23.44 -4.46
N LYS A 28 8.21 -22.56 -3.72
CA LYS A 28 7.57 -21.42 -3.06
C LYS A 28 7.19 -20.35 -4.08
N ALA A 29 5.98 -19.80 -3.97
CA ALA A 29 5.53 -18.69 -4.79
C ALA A 29 6.30 -17.41 -4.45
N PHE A 30 6.51 -16.54 -5.44
CA PHE A 30 7.05 -15.20 -5.19
C PHE A 30 6.14 -14.40 -4.23
N ARG A 31 6.75 -13.54 -3.43
CA ARG A 31 6.07 -12.73 -2.41
C ARG A 31 6.26 -11.25 -2.70
N LYS A 32 5.23 -10.46 -2.43
CA LYS A 32 5.31 -9.00 -2.46
C LYS A 32 6.11 -8.49 -1.26
N SER A 33 6.72 -7.34 -1.41
CA SER A 33 7.37 -6.63 -0.30
C SER A 33 6.34 -5.81 0.46
N SER A 34 6.31 -5.90 1.79
CA SER A 34 5.55 -5.00 2.65
C SER A 34 6.38 -3.75 2.91
N VAL A 35 5.73 -2.59 2.90
CA VAL A 35 6.37 -1.28 3.08
C VAL A 35 5.74 -0.45 4.20
N VAL A 36 4.56 -0.84 4.68
CA VAL A 36 3.77 -0.05 5.63
C VAL A 36 4.52 0.20 6.93
N GLU A 37 5.20 -0.81 7.47
CA GLU A 37 5.96 -0.69 8.73
C GLU A 37 7.06 0.37 8.68
N ASP A 38 7.64 0.62 7.48
CA ASP A 38 8.74 1.57 7.28
C ASP A 38 8.25 3.01 7.06
N ILE A 39 6.95 3.20 6.75
CA ILE A 39 6.39 4.49 6.35
C ILE A 39 5.33 5.04 7.30
N THR A 40 4.95 4.29 8.32
CA THR A 40 3.94 4.69 9.30
C THR A 40 4.53 4.82 10.70
N ASN A 41 3.93 5.69 11.51
CA ASN A 41 4.28 5.83 12.91
C ASN A 41 3.63 4.70 13.73
N THR A 42 4.45 3.99 14.50
CA THR A 42 4.04 2.88 15.38
C THR A 42 4.12 3.24 16.87
N ASP A 43 4.38 4.49 17.24
CA ASP A 43 4.59 4.92 18.64
C ASP A 43 3.39 4.61 19.55
N TYR A 44 2.18 4.60 18.97
CA TYR A 44 0.94 4.36 19.72
C TYR A 44 0.60 2.88 19.91
N ALA A 45 1.33 1.96 19.28
CA ALA A 45 1.05 0.52 19.36
C ALA A 45 1.19 -0.02 20.79
N GLY A 46 2.16 0.49 21.56
CA GLY A 46 2.39 0.07 22.95
C GLY A 46 1.31 0.48 23.94
N GLU A 47 0.58 1.54 23.67
CA GLU A 47 -0.50 2.04 24.52
C GLU A 47 -1.79 1.21 24.36
N ILE A 48 -2.08 0.78 23.14
CA ILE A 48 -3.29 -0.01 22.82
C ILE A 48 -3.13 -1.48 23.21
N ALA A 49 -1.91 -2.01 23.22
CA ALA A 49 -1.66 -3.44 23.42
C ALA A 49 -2.19 -4.01 24.74
N ASN A 50 -2.33 -3.19 25.78
CA ASN A 50 -2.68 -3.64 27.12
C ASN A 50 -4.13 -3.41 27.53
N MET A 51 -4.79 -2.34 27.08
CA MET A 51 -6.18 -2.00 27.45
C MET A 51 -6.79 -1.01 26.45
N GLY A 52 -8.05 -1.28 26.08
CA GLY A 52 -8.88 -0.35 25.32
C GLY A 52 -8.94 -0.66 23.81
N ASP A 53 -9.98 -0.15 23.21
CA ASP A 53 -10.26 -0.24 21.78
C ASP A 53 -9.94 1.07 21.05
N SER A 54 -9.50 2.10 21.78
CA SER A 54 -9.23 3.41 21.22
C SER A 54 -8.19 4.18 22.03
N VAL A 55 -7.36 4.96 21.32
CA VAL A 55 -6.42 5.95 21.90
C VAL A 55 -6.85 7.34 21.50
N LYS A 56 -6.93 8.22 22.49
CA LYS A 56 -7.13 9.66 22.28
C LYS A 56 -5.79 10.35 22.12
N ILE A 57 -5.60 11.00 20.99
CA ILE A 57 -4.38 11.73 20.65
C ILE A 57 -4.70 13.21 20.73
N ILE A 58 -3.98 13.94 21.57
CA ILE A 58 -4.17 15.38 21.76
C ILE A 58 -3.44 16.12 20.65
N LYS A 59 -4.16 17.01 19.97
CA LYS A 59 -3.58 17.91 18.97
C LYS A 59 -3.09 19.19 19.67
N GLU A 60 -1.97 19.73 19.20
CA GLU A 60 -1.47 21.02 19.66
C GLU A 60 -2.51 22.12 19.41
N PRO A 61 -2.87 22.93 20.43
CA PRO A 61 -3.84 24.00 20.27
C PRO A 61 -3.25 25.14 19.42
N ASP A 62 -4.09 25.68 18.53
CA ASP A 62 -3.70 26.82 17.67
C ASP A 62 -3.89 28.13 18.44
N ILE A 63 -2.85 28.98 18.42
CA ILE A 63 -2.85 30.27 19.12
C ILE A 63 -2.83 31.41 18.10
N THR A 64 -3.84 32.26 18.13
CA THR A 64 -3.91 33.44 17.27
C THR A 64 -3.14 34.61 17.87
N ILE A 65 -2.16 35.14 17.13
CA ILE A 65 -1.41 36.32 17.51
C ILE A 65 -2.15 37.56 17.03
N ASN A 66 -2.61 38.39 17.99
CA ASN A 66 -3.31 39.62 17.71
C ASN A 66 -2.37 40.83 17.74
N THR A 67 -2.59 41.81 16.87
CA THR A 67 -1.83 43.07 16.87
C THR A 67 -2.33 43.99 18.00
N TYR A 68 -1.40 44.46 18.83
CA TYR A 68 -1.73 45.39 19.90
C TYR A 68 -1.73 46.84 19.40
N ALA A 69 -2.80 47.54 19.61
CA ALA A 69 -2.86 49.00 19.47
C ALA A 69 -2.87 49.67 20.89
N ARG A 70 -2.08 50.72 21.06
CA ARG A 70 -1.95 51.40 22.34
C ARG A 70 -3.31 51.93 22.85
N GLY A 71 -3.72 51.48 24.03
CA GLY A 71 -5.01 51.86 24.66
C GLY A 71 -6.16 50.90 24.40
N THR A 72 -5.95 49.79 23.66
CA THR A 72 -6.96 48.75 23.49
C THR A 72 -6.90 47.72 24.61
N THR A 73 -8.08 47.22 25.04
CA THR A 73 -8.17 46.10 25.96
C THR A 73 -7.78 44.82 25.28
N LEU A 74 -6.91 44.03 25.89
CA LEU A 74 -6.49 42.73 25.35
C LEU A 74 -7.66 41.75 25.43
N ALA A 75 -7.98 41.10 24.29
CA ALA A 75 -8.93 40.00 24.25
C ALA A 75 -8.20 38.70 24.60
N THR A 76 -8.71 37.96 25.58
CA THR A 76 -8.21 36.62 25.92
C THR A 76 -8.80 35.62 24.98
N GLN A 77 -7.95 34.77 24.42
CA GLN A 77 -8.36 33.60 23.63
C GLN A 77 -8.58 32.43 24.56
N ASP A 78 -9.70 31.74 24.44
CA ASP A 78 -9.94 30.47 25.09
C ASP A 78 -9.27 29.36 24.24
N LEU A 79 -8.46 28.50 24.87
CA LEU A 79 -7.77 27.42 24.19
C LEU A 79 -8.74 26.24 24.07
N ALA A 80 -9.12 25.92 22.82
CA ALA A 80 -9.93 24.76 22.55
C ALA A 80 -9.04 23.49 22.59
N ASP A 81 -9.45 22.51 23.38
CA ASP A 81 -8.87 21.18 23.38
C ASP A 81 -9.39 20.41 22.16
N VAL A 82 -8.49 20.11 21.23
CA VAL A 82 -8.82 19.32 20.03
C VAL A 82 -8.17 17.97 20.15
N ASP A 83 -8.98 16.94 20.34
CA ASP A 83 -8.54 15.55 20.32
C ASP A 83 -9.05 14.81 19.10
N PHE A 84 -8.33 13.81 18.66
CA PHE A 84 -8.81 12.82 17.71
C PHE A 84 -8.53 11.41 18.26
N THR A 85 -9.45 10.52 17.91
CA THR A 85 -9.43 9.16 18.43
C THR A 85 -8.97 8.21 17.32
N MET A 86 -7.95 7.40 17.60
CA MET A 86 -7.60 6.24 16.82
C MET A 86 -8.33 5.03 17.41
N VAL A 87 -9.11 4.33 16.59
CA VAL A 87 -9.88 3.15 16.98
C VAL A 87 -9.27 1.92 16.35
N VAL A 88 -9.19 0.83 17.12
CA VAL A 88 -8.76 -0.49 16.64
C VAL A 88 -10.02 -1.26 16.22
N ASP A 89 -10.33 -1.24 14.94
CA ASP A 89 -11.57 -1.77 14.39
C ASP A 89 -11.37 -2.74 13.21
N GLN A 90 -10.10 -2.97 12.81
CA GLN A 90 -9.79 -3.86 11.70
C GLN A 90 -9.33 -5.23 12.22
N ALA A 91 -10.02 -6.29 11.80
CA ALA A 91 -9.66 -7.65 12.17
C ALA A 91 -9.55 -8.54 10.92
N ASN A 92 -8.37 -9.09 10.70
CA ASN A 92 -8.10 -10.07 9.68
C ASN A 92 -7.88 -11.44 10.32
N TYR A 93 -8.40 -12.51 9.72
CA TYR A 93 -8.17 -13.86 10.21
C TYR A 93 -7.93 -14.83 9.07
N PHE A 94 -7.26 -15.93 9.39
CA PHE A 94 -7.20 -17.10 8.54
C PHE A 94 -7.54 -18.36 9.36
N GLN A 95 -8.07 -19.35 8.70
CA GLN A 95 -8.30 -20.69 9.26
C GLN A 95 -8.19 -21.72 8.15
N PHE A 96 -7.47 -22.79 8.40
CA PHE A 96 -7.43 -23.96 7.52
C PHE A 96 -7.34 -25.23 8.36
N SER A 97 -7.79 -26.34 7.79
CA SER A 97 -7.74 -27.67 8.40
C SER A 97 -6.92 -28.62 7.53
N LEU A 98 -6.22 -29.53 8.17
CA LEU A 98 -5.50 -30.61 7.52
C LEU A 98 -6.03 -31.93 8.10
N ASP A 99 -6.53 -32.81 7.22
CA ASP A 99 -7.03 -34.13 7.61
C ASP A 99 -5.87 -35.10 7.87
N ASP A 100 -6.00 -35.96 8.89
CA ASP A 100 -4.98 -36.95 9.28
C ASP A 100 -4.65 -37.93 8.14
N ILE A 101 -5.63 -38.24 7.28
CA ILE A 101 -5.42 -39.13 6.14
C ILE A 101 -4.54 -38.44 5.08
N GLU A 102 -4.77 -37.17 4.82
CA GLU A 102 -3.96 -36.39 3.89
C GLU A 102 -2.53 -36.20 4.42
N GLU A 103 -2.38 -35.96 5.72
CA GLU A 103 -1.08 -35.85 6.36
C GLU A 103 -0.30 -37.17 6.29
N ALA A 104 -0.96 -38.30 6.60
CA ALA A 104 -0.34 -39.63 6.54
C ALA A 104 0.10 -40.05 5.13
N HIS A 105 -0.61 -39.59 4.09
CA HIS A 105 -0.28 -39.87 2.70
C HIS A 105 0.70 -38.84 2.10
N SER A 106 0.91 -37.71 2.75
CA SER A 106 1.81 -36.67 2.29
C SER A 106 3.27 -36.99 2.61
N HIS A 107 4.15 -36.75 1.67
CA HIS A 107 5.61 -36.82 1.87
C HIS A 107 6.24 -35.47 2.21
N VAL A 108 5.42 -34.41 2.36
CA VAL A 108 5.82 -33.04 2.65
C VAL A 108 4.99 -32.52 3.83
N SER A 109 5.61 -31.77 4.75
CA SER A 109 4.91 -31.07 5.82
C SER A 109 4.05 -29.92 5.25
N PHE A 110 2.79 -30.22 4.91
CA PHE A 110 1.86 -29.20 4.39
C PHE A 110 1.45 -28.19 5.46
N MET A 111 1.40 -28.60 6.73
CA MET A 111 1.03 -27.73 7.84
C MET A 111 1.98 -26.53 7.95
N ASP A 112 3.29 -26.78 7.96
CA ASP A 112 4.30 -25.70 8.04
C ASP A 112 4.25 -24.78 6.82
N LEU A 113 4.08 -25.40 5.62
CA LEU A 113 4.02 -24.65 4.38
C LEU A 113 2.77 -23.74 4.30
N ALA A 114 1.62 -24.26 4.74
CA ALA A 114 0.36 -23.53 4.77
C ALA A 114 0.41 -22.39 5.80
N THR A 115 0.99 -22.65 6.98
CA THR A 115 1.15 -21.63 8.04
C THR A 115 2.07 -20.49 7.59
N ASP A 116 3.23 -20.81 6.97
CA ASP A 116 4.13 -19.80 6.39
C ASP A 116 3.43 -18.96 5.30
N ARG A 117 2.61 -19.61 4.47
CA ARG A 117 1.81 -18.92 3.45
C ARG A 117 0.69 -18.06 4.04
N ALA A 118 0.05 -18.53 5.09
CA ALA A 118 -1.03 -17.80 5.78
C ALA A 118 -0.49 -16.54 6.46
N GLY A 119 0.64 -16.63 7.16
CA GLY A 119 1.29 -15.48 7.77
C GLY A 119 1.68 -14.41 6.73
N TYR A 120 2.25 -14.84 5.60
CA TYR A 120 2.52 -13.90 4.50
C TYR A 120 1.24 -13.23 3.97
N LYS A 121 0.15 -14.00 3.77
CA LYS A 121 -1.11 -13.46 3.25
C LYS A 121 -1.78 -12.49 4.22
N LEU A 122 -1.65 -12.71 5.51
CA LEU A 122 -2.15 -11.79 6.53
C LEU A 122 -1.42 -10.46 6.46
N ARG A 123 -0.10 -10.50 6.36
CA ARG A 123 0.73 -9.30 6.21
C ARG A 123 0.48 -8.56 4.88
N ASP A 124 0.29 -9.31 3.78
CA ASP A 124 -0.08 -8.74 2.47
C ASP A 124 -1.43 -8.01 2.52
N ALA A 125 -2.43 -8.59 3.21
CA ALA A 125 -3.74 -7.97 3.39
C ALA A 125 -3.66 -6.70 4.27
N PHE A 126 -2.85 -6.72 5.32
CA PHE A 126 -2.58 -5.55 6.15
C PHE A 126 -1.94 -4.41 5.36
N ASP A 127 -0.89 -4.71 4.59
CA ASP A 127 -0.20 -3.74 3.74
C ASP A 127 -1.14 -3.13 2.69
N GLN A 128 -1.97 -3.97 2.05
CA GLN A 128 -2.97 -3.54 1.07
C GLN A 128 -4.02 -2.61 1.70
N ASP A 129 -4.49 -2.94 2.89
CA ASP A 129 -5.52 -2.16 3.59
C ASP A 129 -5.00 -0.78 4.03
N VAL A 130 -3.80 -0.71 4.63
CA VAL A 130 -3.22 0.56 5.08
C VAL A 130 -2.83 1.45 3.91
N LEU A 131 -2.22 0.91 2.84
CA LEU A 131 -1.91 1.68 1.63
C LEU A 131 -3.18 2.19 0.95
N GLY A 132 -4.24 1.37 0.92
CA GLY A 132 -5.56 1.78 0.45
C GLY A 132 -6.11 2.95 1.26
N TYR A 133 -6.08 2.85 2.58
CA TYR A 133 -6.54 3.91 3.49
C TYR A 133 -5.80 5.22 3.27
N MET A 134 -4.47 5.19 3.21
CA MET A 134 -3.64 6.37 2.94
C MET A 134 -3.84 6.94 1.53
N SER A 135 -4.37 6.16 0.60
CA SER A 135 -4.66 6.59 -0.77
C SER A 135 -6.09 7.10 -0.96
N GLY A 136 -6.97 6.95 0.03
CA GLY A 136 -8.40 7.24 -0.07
C GLY A 136 -9.20 6.15 -0.78
N TYR A 137 -8.73 4.91 -0.75
CA TYR A 137 -9.39 3.73 -1.33
C TYR A 137 -9.54 2.62 -0.30
N SER A 138 -10.46 1.69 -0.58
CA SER A 138 -10.62 0.44 0.15
C SER A 138 -10.75 -0.74 -0.80
N TRP A 139 -10.20 -1.88 -0.42
CA TRP A 139 -10.32 -3.13 -1.17
C TRP A 139 -11.56 -3.92 -0.72
N ASN A 140 -12.49 -4.17 -1.63
CA ASN A 140 -13.72 -4.91 -1.34
C ASN A 140 -13.63 -6.42 -1.60
N GLY A 141 -12.41 -6.96 -1.78
CA GLY A 141 -12.18 -8.37 -2.15
C GLY A 141 -12.10 -8.63 -3.66
N SER A 142 -12.57 -7.69 -4.49
CA SER A 142 -12.62 -7.82 -5.95
C SER A 142 -12.04 -6.59 -6.68
N ALA A 143 -12.30 -5.40 -6.16
CA ALA A 143 -11.89 -4.14 -6.78
C ALA A 143 -11.56 -3.07 -5.72
N TRP A 144 -10.81 -2.07 -6.12
CA TRP A 144 -10.57 -0.87 -5.33
C TRP A 144 -11.75 0.10 -5.47
N VAL A 145 -12.30 0.50 -4.34
CA VAL A 145 -13.42 1.45 -4.23
C VAL A 145 -12.94 2.73 -3.57
N ALA A 146 -13.22 3.87 -4.19
CA ALA A 146 -12.89 5.15 -3.58
C ALA A 146 -13.71 5.37 -2.32
N ARG A 147 -13.06 5.85 -1.25
CA ARG A 147 -13.72 6.27 -0.02
C ARG A 147 -14.45 7.58 -0.28
N THR A 148 -15.62 7.73 0.30
CA THR A 148 -16.41 8.96 0.20
C THR A 148 -16.26 9.76 1.49
N ALA A 149 -16.11 11.07 1.39
CA ALA A 149 -16.14 11.96 2.54
C ALA A 149 -17.57 11.97 3.10
N ALA A 150 -17.83 11.08 4.08
CA ALA A 150 -19.10 11.09 4.81
C ALA A 150 -18.92 11.88 6.09
N ALA A 151 -19.64 12.97 6.22
CA ALA A 151 -19.63 13.77 7.43
C ALA A 151 -20.11 12.92 8.62
N GLY A 152 -19.22 12.68 9.58
CA GLY A 152 -19.57 12.28 10.93
C GLY A 152 -19.82 10.80 11.21
N THR A 153 -19.58 9.87 10.30
CA THR A 153 -19.71 8.45 10.58
C THR A 153 -18.36 7.78 10.84
N LYS A 154 -18.23 7.13 12.00
CA LYS A 154 -17.01 6.41 12.43
C LYS A 154 -16.84 5.03 11.76
N ALA A 155 -17.79 4.59 10.96
CA ALA A 155 -17.73 3.25 10.37
C ALA A 155 -16.74 3.23 9.20
N ASP A 156 -15.63 2.55 9.38
CA ASP A 156 -14.66 2.25 8.33
C ASP A 156 -15.19 1.08 7.46
N THR A 157 -16.30 1.35 6.78
CA THR A 157 -16.86 0.43 5.77
C THR A 157 -16.10 0.59 4.45
N ALA A 158 -16.33 -0.31 3.50
CA ALA A 158 -15.72 -0.25 2.16
C ALA A 158 -15.94 1.11 1.42
N ALA A 159 -16.92 1.90 1.86
CA ALA A 159 -17.19 3.27 1.43
C ALA A 159 -16.89 4.31 2.54
N GLY A 160 -16.05 3.95 3.53
CA GLY A 160 -15.75 4.79 4.70
C GLY A 160 -15.12 6.13 4.35
N ASN A 161 -14.99 6.97 5.38
CA ASN A 161 -14.56 8.36 5.25
C ASN A 161 -13.18 8.48 4.59
N ASP A 162 -13.11 9.38 3.63
CA ASP A 162 -11.87 9.85 3.06
C ASP A 162 -11.35 11.02 3.92
N GLU A 163 -10.30 10.78 4.67
CA GLU A 163 -9.69 11.77 5.57
C GLU A 163 -8.65 12.65 4.86
N LEU A 164 -8.38 12.38 3.58
CA LEU A 164 -7.41 13.15 2.79
C LEU A 164 -7.94 14.52 2.39
N LEU A 165 -7.07 15.51 2.39
CA LEU A 165 -7.39 16.83 1.87
C LEU A 165 -7.61 16.78 0.35
N ALA A 166 -8.69 17.41 -0.14
CA ALA A 166 -8.97 17.47 -1.58
C ALA A 166 -7.84 18.15 -2.38
N ALA A 167 -7.15 19.13 -1.79
CA ALA A 167 -6.01 19.80 -2.40
C ALA A 167 -4.78 18.90 -2.60
N ASN A 168 -4.68 17.83 -1.80
CA ASN A 168 -3.57 16.87 -1.83
C ASN A 168 -3.84 15.68 -2.78
N LYS A 169 -5.00 15.64 -3.42
CA LYS A 169 -5.33 14.64 -4.44
C LYS A 169 -5.02 15.18 -5.82
N LEU A 170 -3.86 14.82 -6.34
CA LEU A 170 -3.42 15.28 -7.66
C LEU A 170 -4.11 14.47 -8.77
N ASN A 171 -4.62 15.20 -9.75
CA ASN A 171 -5.20 14.66 -10.97
C ASN A 171 -4.75 15.51 -12.17
N ALA A 172 -5.27 15.24 -13.37
CA ALA A 172 -4.91 15.98 -14.57
C ALA A 172 -5.09 17.50 -14.43
N GLY A 173 -6.14 17.94 -13.74
CA GLY A 173 -6.40 19.37 -13.52
C GLY A 173 -5.30 20.10 -12.75
N ALA A 174 -4.53 19.40 -11.94
CA ALA A 174 -3.41 19.99 -11.20
C ALA A 174 -2.23 20.37 -12.10
N PHE A 175 -2.10 19.79 -13.30
CA PHE A 175 -0.97 19.99 -14.21
C PHE A 175 -1.37 20.72 -15.50
N SER A 176 -2.47 20.37 -16.12
CA SER A 176 -2.87 20.88 -17.44
C SER A 176 -4.05 21.85 -17.41
N GLY A 177 -4.69 22.01 -16.25
CA GLY A 177 -5.97 22.75 -16.14
C GLY A 177 -7.16 22.07 -16.83
N THR A 178 -6.93 20.93 -17.49
CA THR A 178 -7.98 20.15 -18.14
C THR A 178 -8.57 19.16 -17.13
N ALA A 179 -9.89 19.12 -17.03
CA ALA A 179 -10.56 18.17 -16.15
C ALA A 179 -10.25 16.74 -16.59
N GLY A 180 -9.80 15.91 -15.63
CA GLY A 180 -9.50 14.49 -15.85
C GLY A 180 -9.16 13.84 -14.53
N ASN A 181 -9.44 12.54 -14.40
CA ASN A 181 -9.23 11.81 -13.14
C ASN A 181 -7.79 11.35 -12.94
N SER A 182 -7.00 11.27 -13.99
CA SER A 182 -5.61 10.82 -13.93
C SER A 182 -4.67 11.71 -14.73
N ILE A 183 -3.44 11.81 -14.25
CA ILE A 183 -2.35 12.55 -14.88
C ILE A 183 -1.76 11.65 -15.96
N PRO A 184 -1.73 12.07 -17.24
CA PRO A 184 -1.04 11.32 -18.28
C PRO A 184 0.47 11.49 -18.12
N VAL A 185 1.15 10.42 -17.74
CA VAL A 185 2.59 10.41 -17.46
C VAL A 185 3.36 9.73 -18.58
N VAL A 186 4.40 10.39 -19.06
CA VAL A 186 5.34 9.90 -20.07
C VAL A 186 6.77 10.24 -19.67
N ALA A 187 7.74 9.41 -19.99
CA ALA A 187 9.12 9.50 -19.50
C ALA A 187 9.77 10.87 -19.71
N GLY A 188 9.79 11.36 -20.93
CA GLY A 188 10.38 12.67 -21.29
C GLY A 188 9.49 13.88 -21.01
N GLY A 189 8.24 13.67 -20.59
CA GLY A 189 7.22 14.71 -20.66
C GLY A 189 6.79 14.98 -22.11
N GLY A 190 5.89 15.91 -22.31
CA GLY A 190 5.40 16.23 -23.65
C GLY A 190 4.74 17.58 -23.73
N THR A 191 4.16 17.87 -24.90
CA THR A 191 3.34 19.07 -25.10
C THR A 191 1.89 18.82 -24.68
N GLY A 192 1.22 19.83 -24.18
CA GLY A 192 -0.18 19.74 -23.74
C GLY A 192 -0.34 19.16 -22.33
N ALA A 193 -1.12 18.11 -22.20
CA ALA A 193 -1.43 17.50 -20.91
C ALA A 193 -0.38 16.47 -20.41
N LEU A 194 0.59 16.10 -21.25
CA LEU A 194 1.59 15.08 -20.94
C LEU A 194 2.59 15.58 -19.90
N THR A 195 2.78 14.80 -18.84
CA THR A 195 3.58 15.19 -17.67
C THR A 195 4.72 14.20 -17.46
N SER A 196 5.92 14.69 -17.13
CA SER A 196 7.01 13.79 -16.74
C SER A 196 6.83 13.26 -15.31
N PRO A 197 7.30 12.05 -14.99
CA PRO A 197 7.17 11.48 -13.64
C PRO A 197 7.88 12.33 -12.58
N LEU A 198 9.02 12.94 -12.93
CA LEU A 198 9.73 13.87 -12.03
C LEU A 198 8.92 15.13 -11.73
N ALA A 199 8.12 15.64 -12.68
CA ALA A 199 7.24 16.79 -12.43
C ALA A 199 6.12 16.45 -11.44
N VAL A 200 5.62 15.21 -11.46
CA VAL A 200 4.65 14.73 -10.46
C VAL A 200 5.27 14.75 -9.08
N LEU A 201 6.46 14.16 -8.91
CA LEU A 201 7.17 14.15 -7.63
C LEU A 201 7.51 15.57 -7.14
N ASN A 202 7.96 16.46 -8.02
CA ASN A 202 8.20 17.88 -7.69
C ASN A 202 6.92 18.59 -7.22
N ARG A 203 5.78 18.28 -7.83
CA ARG A 203 4.50 18.86 -7.41
C ARG A 203 4.09 18.36 -6.03
N MET A 204 4.31 17.08 -5.73
CA MET A 204 4.10 16.51 -4.40
C MET A 204 5.01 17.18 -3.36
N ALA A 205 6.32 17.28 -3.65
CA ALA A 205 7.25 17.97 -2.77
C ALA A 205 6.82 19.43 -2.48
N ARG A 206 6.46 20.17 -3.53
CA ARG A 206 6.00 21.56 -3.38
C ARG A 206 4.75 21.69 -2.49
N LEU A 207 3.80 20.76 -2.56
CA LEU A 207 2.61 20.79 -1.71
C LEU A 207 2.97 20.53 -0.24
N MET A 208 3.90 19.62 0.03
CA MET A 208 4.42 19.39 1.39
C MET A 208 5.16 20.61 1.92
N ASP A 209 5.99 21.27 1.08
CA ASP A 209 6.70 22.49 1.46
C ASP A 209 5.72 23.64 1.78
N ALA A 210 4.66 23.78 0.98
CA ALA A 210 3.60 24.77 1.22
C ALA A 210 2.79 24.50 2.51
N ALA A 211 2.70 23.24 2.92
CA ALA A 211 2.08 22.83 4.18
C ALA A 211 3.04 22.83 5.37
N ASN A 212 4.29 23.29 5.20
CA ASN A 212 5.36 23.29 6.21
C ASN A 212 5.67 21.90 6.80
N VAL A 213 5.51 20.83 6.01
CA VAL A 213 5.91 19.48 6.39
C VAL A 213 7.43 19.40 6.36
N ASP A 214 8.04 18.77 7.36
CA ASP A 214 9.49 18.59 7.44
C ASP A 214 10.03 17.89 6.18
N THR A 215 11.24 18.23 5.79
CA THR A 215 11.91 17.63 4.61
C THR A 215 12.53 16.29 4.92
N ASP A 216 12.88 16.04 6.18
CA ASP A 216 13.40 14.75 6.62
C ASP A 216 12.24 13.80 6.92
N GLY A 217 12.40 12.52 6.62
CA GLY A 217 11.34 11.53 6.82
C GLY A 217 10.26 11.47 5.73
N ARG A 218 10.43 12.16 4.60
CA ARG A 218 9.51 12.07 3.45
C ARG A 218 9.71 10.78 2.68
N TRP A 219 8.63 10.14 2.30
CA TRP A 219 8.63 8.92 1.49
C TRP A 219 7.62 9.00 0.36
N VAL A 220 7.82 8.17 -0.66
CA VAL A 220 6.86 7.94 -1.74
C VAL A 220 6.79 6.46 -2.06
N VAL A 221 5.58 5.94 -2.17
CA VAL A 221 5.32 4.57 -2.62
C VAL A 221 4.83 4.63 -4.06
N VAL A 222 5.52 3.90 -4.93
CA VAL A 222 5.22 3.83 -6.36
C VAL A 222 4.89 2.40 -6.77
N ASP A 223 4.06 2.26 -7.78
CA ASP A 223 3.78 0.97 -8.40
C ASP A 223 4.82 0.64 -9.50
N PRO A 224 4.88 -0.60 -9.98
CA PRO A 224 5.82 -1.00 -11.00
C PRO A 224 5.73 -0.22 -12.32
N VAL A 225 4.51 0.21 -12.71
CA VAL A 225 4.29 0.96 -13.95
C VAL A 225 4.90 2.37 -13.85
N PHE A 226 4.68 3.06 -12.73
CA PHE A 226 5.30 4.36 -12.51
C PHE A 226 6.81 4.26 -12.44
N LYS A 227 7.32 3.18 -11.81
CA LYS A 227 8.76 2.91 -11.78
C LYS A 227 9.33 2.70 -13.17
N GLU A 228 8.65 1.94 -14.03
CA GLU A 228 9.05 1.73 -15.42
C GLU A 228 9.20 3.07 -16.15
N ILE A 229 8.18 3.94 -16.12
CA ILE A 229 8.23 5.27 -16.74
C ILE A 229 9.36 6.14 -16.14
N LEU A 230 9.58 6.03 -14.83
CA LEU A 230 10.63 6.81 -14.15
C LEU A 230 12.04 6.38 -14.56
N MET A 231 12.21 5.12 -14.97
CA MET A 231 13.50 4.52 -15.37
C MET A 231 13.68 4.44 -16.89
N ASP A 232 12.74 4.94 -17.67
CA ASP A 232 12.84 5.01 -19.13
C ASP A 232 14.03 5.89 -19.55
N GLU A 233 14.61 5.60 -20.72
CA GLU A 233 15.77 6.32 -21.25
C GLU A 233 15.52 7.82 -21.48
N ASP A 234 14.28 8.18 -21.82
CA ASP A 234 13.85 9.58 -21.97
C ASP A 234 13.63 10.29 -20.63
N ALA A 235 13.61 9.57 -19.53
CA ALA A 235 13.53 10.17 -18.20
C ALA A 235 14.87 10.78 -17.82
N LYS A 236 14.86 12.05 -17.37
CA LYS A 236 16.07 12.77 -16.96
C LYS A 236 16.83 12.11 -15.81
N LEU A 237 16.19 11.17 -15.11
CA LEU A 237 16.80 10.42 -14.01
C LEU A 237 17.93 9.50 -14.48
N VAL A 238 17.85 8.98 -15.72
CA VAL A 238 18.84 8.08 -16.33
C VAL A 238 20.09 8.86 -16.79
N ASN A 239 19.99 10.17 -16.90
CA ASN A 239 21.13 11.01 -17.31
C ASN A 239 22.18 11.07 -16.20
N ALA A 240 23.47 10.95 -16.56
CA ALA A 240 24.61 10.90 -15.64
C ALA A 240 24.69 12.09 -14.66
N ASP A 241 24.05 13.23 -15.00
CA ASP A 241 24.01 14.43 -14.16
C ASP A 241 23.06 14.30 -12.95
N PHE A 242 22.10 13.34 -12.96
CA PHE A 242 21.11 13.16 -11.92
C PHE A 242 21.24 11.84 -11.15
N GLY A 243 21.77 10.81 -11.80
CA GLY A 243 22.01 9.51 -11.17
C GLY A 243 23.41 9.45 -10.58
N GLY A 244 23.55 9.25 -9.30
CA GLY A 244 24.82 8.89 -8.69
C GLY A 244 25.44 7.66 -9.38
N GLU A 245 26.72 7.44 -9.21
CA GLU A 245 27.50 6.43 -9.91
C GLU A 245 26.81 5.03 -9.90
N GLY A 246 26.23 4.65 -11.03
CA GLY A 246 25.93 3.25 -11.37
C GLY A 246 24.59 2.66 -10.90
N GLU A 247 23.83 3.27 -10.00
CA GLU A 247 22.62 2.64 -9.44
C GLU A 247 21.48 2.55 -10.46
N VAL A 248 21.19 3.61 -11.18
CA VAL A 248 20.10 3.62 -12.18
C VAL A 248 20.43 2.74 -13.39
N ARG A 249 21.70 2.65 -13.78
CA ARG A 249 22.17 1.75 -14.85
C ARG A 249 21.93 0.28 -14.55
N ASN A 250 21.93 -0.09 -13.27
CA ASN A 250 21.70 -1.47 -12.82
C ASN A 250 20.23 -1.78 -12.53
N GLY A 251 19.29 -0.90 -12.93
CA GLY A 251 17.87 -1.12 -12.71
C GLY A 251 17.41 -0.88 -11.26
N ARG A 252 18.23 -0.23 -10.42
CA ARG A 252 17.87 0.14 -9.06
C ARG A 252 17.50 1.64 -9.05
N LEU A 253 16.43 1.97 -8.33
CA LEU A 253 16.13 3.38 -8.03
C LEU A 253 17.13 3.88 -7.00
N PRO A 254 17.60 5.16 -7.13
CA PRO A 254 18.36 5.80 -6.06
C PRO A 254 17.52 5.83 -4.78
N GLY A 255 18.17 5.70 -3.62
CA GLY A 255 17.48 5.67 -2.33
C GLY A 255 16.62 6.89 -2.03
N THR A 256 16.99 8.04 -2.61
CA THR A 256 16.22 9.30 -2.49
C THR A 256 16.09 9.99 -3.84
N ILE A 257 14.87 10.37 -4.20
CA ILE A 257 14.55 11.16 -5.40
C ILE A 257 13.79 12.40 -4.96
N ARG A 258 14.32 13.58 -5.26
CA ARG A 258 13.66 14.86 -4.91
C ARG A 258 13.30 14.99 -3.42
N GLY A 259 14.13 14.43 -2.53
CA GLY A 259 13.92 14.44 -1.09
C GLY A 259 13.01 13.34 -0.57
N PHE A 260 12.46 12.47 -1.44
CA PHE A 260 11.66 11.32 -1.03
C PHE A 260 12.47 10.04 -0.98
N ARG A 261 12.29 9.25 0.08
CA ARG A 261 12.66 7.82 0.09
C ARG A 261 11.66 7.07 -0.79
N VAL A 262 12.16 6.33 -1.78
CA VAL A 262 11.31 5.66 -2.77
C VAL A 262 11.11 4.21 -2.42
N TYR A 263 9.85 3.82 -2.23
CA TYR A 263 9.43 2.44 -2.02
C TYR A 263 8.63 1.94 -3.20
N GLN A 264 8.71 0.66 -3.50
CA GLN A 264 7.91 0.01 -4.53
C GLN A 264 6.96 -1.00 -3.90
N SER A 265 5.65 -0.90 -4.21
CA SER A 265 4.66 -1.88 -3.78
C SER A 265 3.63 -2.17 -4.87
N ASN A 266 3.23 -3.45 -4.95
CA ASN A 266 2.11 -3.89 -5.80
C ASN A 266 0.77 -3.82 -5.06
N ASN A 267 0.74 -3.32 -3.83
CA ASN A 267 -0.46 -3.21 -2.99
C ASN A 267 -1.11 -1.83 -3.08
N LEU A 268 -0.60 -0.96 -3.96
CA LEU A 268 -1.21 0.33 -4.23
C LEU A 268 -2.55 0.20 -4.97
N PRO A 269 -3.51 1.12 -4.72
CA PRO A 269 -4.77 1.14 -5.43
C PRO A 269 -4.63 1.40 -6.93
N TYR A 270 -5.55 0.77 -7.67
CA TYR A 270 -5.72 1.04 -9.10
C TYR A 270 -7.20 0.98 -9.47
N LYS A 271 -7.58 1.59 -10.57
CA LYS A 271 -8.93 1.52 -11.13
C LYS A 271 -8.92 0.86 -12.50
N GLY A 272 -9.95 0.09 -12.80
CA GLY A 272 -10.08 -0.65 -14.04
C GLY A 272 -8.95 -1.66 -14.23
N THR A 273 -8.25 -1.58 -15.35
CA THR A 273 -7.08 -2.44 -15.69
C THR A 273 -5.75 -1.86 -15.18
N GLY A 274 -5.79 -0.76 -14.42
CA GLY A 274 -4.60 -0.09 -13.89
C GLY A 274 -3.98 0.93 -14.85
N ALA A 275 -2.82 1.48 -14.47
CA ALA A 275 -2.15 2.54 -15.22
C ALA A 275 -1.43 2.07 -16.49
N GLY A 276 -1.08 0.78 -16.58
CA GLY A 276 -0.25 0.22 -17.65
C GLY A 276 -1.00 -0.18 -18.92
N THR A 277 -2.30 0.03 -18.99
CA THR A 277 -3.06 -0.20 -20.23
C THR A 277 -3.11 1.06 -21.07
N THR A 278 -3.02 0.91 -22.38
CA THR A 278 -3.16 1.96 -23.41
C THR A 278 -4.45 2.76 -23.20
N ALA A 279 -4.42 3.67 -22.25
CA ALA A 279 -5.52 4.58 -21.98
C ALA A 279 -5.19 5.91 -22.65
N SER A 280 -6.21 6.53 -23.22
CA SER A 280 -6.11 7.92 -23.67
C SER A 280 -5.61 8.80 -22.54
N ALA A 281 -4.81 9.79 -22.85
CA ALA A 281 -4.34 10.78 -21.88
C ALA A 281 -5.49 11.28 -20.99
N GLY A 282 -5.31 11.22 -19.65
CA GLY A 282 -6.33 11.64 -18.70
C GLY A 282 -7.48 10.65 -18.49
N SER A 283 -7.24 9.34 -18.62
CA SER A 283 -8.25 8.30 -18.44
C SER A 283 -9.06 8.49 -17.15
N THR A 284 -10.37 8.36 -17.25
CA THR A 284 -11.30 8.38 -16.11
C THR A 284 -11.60 7.00 -15.54
N THR A 285 -11.24 5.95 -16.29
CA THR A 285 -11.61 4.57 -16.00
C THR A 285 -10.43 3.69 -15.63
N ASN A 286 -9.22 3.98 -16.17
CA ASN A 286 -8.02 3.18 -15.95
C ASN A 286 -6.90 4.08 -15.44
N PHE A 287 -6.48 3.87 -14.22
CA PHE A 287 -5.37 4.62 -13.62
C PHE A 287 -4.79 3.85 -12.42
N GLY A 288 -3.54 4.16 -12.09
CA GLY A 288 -2.90 3.79 -10.84
C GLY A 288 -2.85 4.96 -9.88
N VAL A 289 -2.59 4.68 -8.62
CA VAL A 289 -2.45 5.69 -7.56
C VAL A 289 -1.08 5.54 -6.92
N ILE A 290 -0.33 6.64 -6.85
CA ILE A 290 0.89 6.73 -6.06
C ILE A 290 0.64 7.60 -4.84
N VAL A 291 1.34 7.29 -3.75
CA VAL A 291 1.18 7.98 -2.45
C VAL A 291 2.53 8.49 -1.99
N ALA A 292 2.59 9.75 -1.62
CA ALA A 292 3.71 10.34 -0.91
C ALA A 292 3.26 10.79 0.48
N GLY A 293 4.13 10.68 1.45
CA GLY A 293 3.83 11.06 2.81
C GLY A 293 5.06 11.39 3.64
N HIS A 294 4.81 11.69 4.90
CA HIS A 294 5.83 11.87 5.93
C HIS A 294 5.59 10.83 7.04
N ASP A 295 6.65 10.34 7.67
CA ASP A 295 6.59 9.28 8.70
C ASP A 295 5.59 9.57 9.83
N SER A 296 5.39 10.84 10.19
CA SER A 296 4.45 11.25 11.25
C SER A 296 3.00 11.46 10.76
N SER A 297 2.70 11.24 9.48
CA SER A 297 1.40 11.59 8.91
C SER A 297 0.32 10.54 9.16
N ALA A 298 0.69 9.28 9.25
CA ALA A 298 -0.21 8.17 9.53
C ALA A 298 0.33 7.31 10.66
N ALA A 299 -0.56 6.85 11.54
CA ALA A 299 -0.24 5.92 12.61
C ALA A 299 -0.98 4.60 12.40
N VAL A 300 -0.29 3.53 12.76
CA VAL A 300 -0.82 2.18 12.79
C VAL A 300 -0.49 1.56 14.13
N ALA A 301 -1.44 0.83 14.70
CA ALA A 301 -1.24 0.13 15.95
C ALA A 301 -1.82 -1.28 15.86
N ASP A 302 -0.98 -2.28 16.09
CA ASP A 302 -1.36 -3.67 16.24
C ASP A 302 -1.71 -3.98 17.70
N GLN A 303 -2.85 -4.61 17.93
CA GLN A 303 -3.29 -5.00 19.27
C GLN A 303 -3.12 -6.48 19.54
N ILE A 304 -3.57 -7.31 18.62
CA ILE A 304 -3.54 -8.76 18.78
C ILE A 304 -3.00 -9.38 17.50
N ALA A 305 -1.91 -10.17 17.64
CA ALA A 305 -1.43 -11.07 16.61
C ALA A 305 -1.30 -12.46 17.25
N LYS A 306 -2.30 -13.33 17.05
CA LYS A 306 -2.37 -14.63 17.71
C LYS A 306 -2.59 -15.74 16.70
N THR A 307 -1.78 -16.80 16.83
CA THR A 307 -1.93 -18.04 16.08
C THR A 307 -2.12 -19.20 17.03
N GLU A 308 -3.12 -20.03 16.77
CA GLU A 308 -3.46 -21.20 17.57
C GLU A 308 -3.63 -22.42 16.67
N SER A 309 -3.22 -23.57 17.17
CA SER A 309 -3.55 -24.87 16.59
C SER A 309 -4.39 -25.68 17.57
N PHE A 310 -5.43 -26.33 17.07
CA PHE A 310 -6.25 -27.22 17.87
C PHE A 310 -6.81 -28.34 17.01
N ARG A 311 -7.14 -29.47 17.66
CA ARG A 311 -7.78 -30.60 17.00
C ARG A 311 -9.26 -30.39 16.88
N SER A 312 -9.82 -30.66 15.69
CA SER A 312 -11.26 -30.57 15.48
C SER A 312 -12.02 -31.59 16.34
N PRO A 313 -13.10 -31.20 17.05
CA PRO A 313 -13.93 -32.13 17.78
C PRO A 313 -14.83 -32.98 16.87
N ASP A 314 -15.14 -32.50 15.66
CA ASP A 314 -16.13 -33.10 14.75
C ASP A 314 -15.48 -33.92 13.63
N THR A 315 -14.20 -33.74 13.37
CA THR A 315 -13.46 -34.41 12.28
C THR A 315 -12.05 -34.79 12.76
N PHE A 316 -11.45 -35.79 12.10
CA PHE A 316 -10.06 -36.19 12.35
C PHE A 316 -9.11 -35.25 11.59
N ALA A 317 -9.08 -33.97 12.01
CA ALA A 317 -8.28 -32.94 11.36
C ALA A 317 -7.65 -31.99 12.39
N ASP A 318 -6.45 -31.55 12.12
CA ASP A 318 -5.80 -30.47 12.85
C ASP A 318 -6.13 -29.13 12.18
N ILE A 319 -6.58 -28.17 13.00
CA ILE A 319 -7.00 -26.85 12.55
C ILE A 319 -5.98 -25.82 13.05
N VAL A 320 -5.49 -25.00 12.13
CA VAL A 320 -4.68 -23.82 12.45
C VAL A 320 -5.49 -22.58 12.13
N ARG A 321 -5.53 -21.66 13.08
CA ARG A 321 -6.15 -20.34 12.90
C ARG A 321 -5.24 -19.23 13.41
N GLY A 322 -5.30 -18.08 12.76
CA GLY A 322 -4.62 -16.88 13.21
C GLY A 322 -5.50 -15.68 13.01
N MET A 323 -5.34 -14.70 13.89
CA MET A 323 -6.05 -13.43 13.86
C MET A 323 -5.08 -12.30 14.11
N GLN A 324 -5.27 -11.20 13.37
CA GLN A 324 -4.61 -9.92 13.60
C GLN A 324 -5.68 -8.86 13.80
N LEU A 325 -5.59 -8.11 14.89
CA LEU A 325 -6.42 -6.96 15.18
C LEU A 325 -5.55 -5.70 15.19
N TYR A 326 -5.93 -4.70 14.42
CA TYR A 326 -5.16 -3.47 14.28
C TYR A 326 -6.05 -2.25 14.09
N GLY A 327 -5.48 -1.09 14.39
CA GLY A 327 -6.07 0.22 14.12
C GLY A 327 -5.18 1.04 13.20
N ARG A 328 -5.78 1.96 12.46
CA ARG A 328 -5.09 2.88 11.57
C ARG A 328 -5.74 4.25 11.64
N LYS A 329 -4.93 5.31 11.57
CA LYS A 329 -5.43 6.69 11.57
C LYS A 329 -4.49 7.61 10.84
N ILE A 330 -5.04 8.51 10.01
CA ILE A 330 -4.31 9.64 9.46
C ILE A 330 -4.28 10.73 10.53
N LEU A 331 -3.08 11.05 11.03
CA LEU A 331 -2.87 12.04 12.07
C LEU A 331 -2.78 13.46 11.49
N ARG A 332 -2.08 13.57 10.36
CA ARG A 332 -1.78 14.84 9.68
C ARG A 332 -2.07 14.70 8.19
N PRO A 333 -3.29 15.01 7.77
CA PRO A 333 -3.69 14.87 6.36
C PRO A 333 -2.92 15.82 5.42
N GLU A 334 -2.32 16.89 5.95
CA GLU A 334 -1.47 17.82 5.22
C GLU A 334 -0.19 17.14 4.69
N GLY A 335 0.30 16.14 5.42
CA GLY A 335 1.52 15.40 5.11
C GLY A 335 1.32 14.21 4.19
N ILE A 336 0.11 13.93 3.69
CA ILE A 336 -0.16 12.85 2.74
C ILE A 336 -0.66 13.44 1.42
N ILE A 337 -0.03 13.05 0.32
CA ILE A 337 -0.40 13.50 -1.02
C ILE A 337 -0.53 12.29 -1.93
N THR A 338 -1.62 12.24 -2.69
CA THR A 338 -1.88 11.17 -3.65
C THR A 338 -1.88 11.72 -5.07
N ALA A 339 -1.49 10.90 -6.03
CA ALA A 339 -1.63 11.22 -7.44
C ALA A 339 -2.19 10.04 -8.22
N ASN A 340 -3.28 10.31 -8.91
CA ASN A 340 -3.84 9.38 -9.87
C ASN A 340 -3.14 9.59 -11.20
N TYR A 341 -2.56 8.54 -11.78
CA TYR A 341 -1.81 8.63 -13.03
C TYR A 341 -2.14 7.50 -13.99
N ASN A 342 -1.88 7.69 -15.25
CA ASN A 342 -1.87 6.66 -16.28
C ASN A 342 -0.66 6.83 -17.20
N ALA A 343 -0.11 5.71 -17.67
CA ALA A 343 0.92 5.71 -18.70
C ALA A 343 0.31 6.20 -20.02
N ALA A 344 0.95 7.14 -20.68
CA ALA A 344 0.45 7.78 -21.92
C ALA A 344 1.40 7.50 -23.10
#